data_8c49774b75006c9448869f80c310d8a4
#
_entry.id   8c49774b75006c9448869f80c310d8a4
#
_cell.length_a   1.000
_cell.length_b   1.000
_cell.length_c   1.000
_cell.angle_alpha   90.00
_cell.angle_beta   90.00
_cell.angle_gamma   90.00
#
_symmetry.space_group_name_H-M   'P 1'
#
loop_
_entity.id
_entity.type
_entity.pdbx_description
1 polymer ?
#
loop_
_entity_poly.entity_id
_entity_poly.type
_entity_poly.pdbx_seq_one_letter_code
_entity_poly.pdbx_strand_id
1 'polypeptide(L)'
;MDETRFVGFYYDSYKYSQVVSLFTKRNPEDIKDKTVLVLAGYYIPHEVKNRVVQFNKANPEYRIVMKEYHTYDTMEDGMAGYNRLNMDILGRGLPDILIADSYFPVSSYISKGLVADIDTLIREDEELSQTEFLENVFDAYRIEGKLYYVTPSFSVNTLIGKESLVGNRTSWTMKEMQELLASMPEGTQSIGELTRSDFVQLMIQYC
;
A
#
# COMPACT_ATOMS: atom_id res chain seq x y z
N MET A 1 19.15 1.80 -37.05
CA MET A 1 19.25 2.31 -35.66
C MET A 1 20.72 2.54 -35.41
N ASP A 2 21.08 3.65 -34.83
CA ASP A 2 22.49 3.91 -34.46
C ASP A 2 22.78 3.30 -33.06
N GLU A 3 24.07 3.29 -32.67
CA GLU A 3 24.52 2.69 -31.40
C GLU A 3 24.01 3.45 -30.16
N THR A 4 23.30 4.58 -30.34
CA THR A 4 22.84 5.45 -29.27
C THR A 4 21.36 5.29 -28.97
N ARG A 5 20.62 4.56 -29.82
CA ARG A 5 19.16 4.41 -29.70
C ARG A 5 18.73 2.98 -29.84
N PHE A 6 17.76 2.57 -28.97
CA PHE A 6 17.10 1.28 -29.08
C PHE A 6 15.60 1.41 -28.85
N VAL A 7 14.84 0.46 -29.35
CA VAL A 7 13.38 0.40 -29.22
C VAL A 7 13.02 -0.74 -28.25
N GLY A 8 12.22 -0.40 -27.26
CA GLY A 8 11.63 -1.37 -26.35
C GLY A 8 10.14 -1.55 -26.62
N PHE A 9 9.69 -2.77 -26.51
CA PHE A 9 8.28 -3.14 -26.61
C PHE A 9 7.86 -3.74 -25.28
N TYR A 10 6.72 -3.29 -24.75
CA TYR A 10 6.11 -3.91 -23.58
C TYR A 10 4.58 -3.79 -23.64
N TYR A 11 3.90 -4.65 -22.90
CA TYR A 11 2.46 -4.62 -22.78
C TYR A 11 2.05 -3.85 -21.52
N ASP A 12 1.27 -2.78 -21.71
CA ASP A 12 0.66 -2.03 -20.60
C ASP A 12 -0.65 -2.70 -20.22
N SER A 13 -0.65 -3.43 -19.11
CA SER A 13 -1.82 -4.18 -18.64
C SER A 13 -2.97 -3.28 -18.16
N TYR A 14 -2.72 -2.02 -17.81
CA TYR A 14 -3.76 -1.07 -17.43
C TYR A 14 -4.48 -0.48 -18.63
N LYS A 15 -3.73 -0.20 -19.70
CA LYS A 15 -4.29 0.34 -20.94
C LYS A 15 -4.67 -0.75 -21.93
N TYR A 16 -4.44 -2.01 -21.60
CA TYR A 16 -4.63 -3.15 -22.49
C TYR A 16 -4.03 -2.92 -23.89
N SER A 17 -2.83 -2.33 -23.92
CA SER A 17 -2.19 -1.90 -25.17
C SER A 17 -0.71 -2.25 -25.20
N GLN A 18 -0.20 -2.50 -26.41
CA GLN A 18 1.24 -2.58 -26.63
C GLN A 18 1.83 -1.17 -26.68
N VAL A 19 2.90 -0.96 -25.95
CA VAL A 19 3.64 0.30 -25.92
C VAL A 19 4.97 0.11 -26.61
N VAL A 20 5.31 1.04 -27.50
CA VAL A 20 6.61 1.13 -28.15
C VAL A 20 7.34 2.34 -27.57
N SER A 21 8.50 2.12 -27.02
CA SER A 21 9.33 3.18 -26.45
C SER A 21 10.66 3.28 -27.15
N LEU A 22 11.01 4.49 -27.57
CA LEU A 22 12.33 4.79 -28.10
C LEU A 22 13.23 5.28 -26.96
N PHE A 23 14.32 4.56 -26.73
CA PHE A 23 15.33 4.91 -25.76
C PHE A 23 16.54 5.53 -26.46
N THR A 24 17.06 6.61 -25.89
CA THR A 24 18.27 7.27 -26.36
C THR A 24 19.31 7.23 -25.25
N LYS A 25 20.50 6.77 -25.56
CA LYS A 25 21.64 6.78 -24.63
C LYS A 25 22.04 8.24 -24.38
N ARG A 26 22.15 8.61 -23.12
CA ARG A 26 22.71 9.92 -22.72
C ARG A 26 24.20 9.79 -22.45
N ASN A 27 24.95 10.86 -22.70
CA ASN A 27 26.32 10.89 -22.26
C ASN A 27 26.40 10.86 -20.74
N PRO A 28 27.31 10.10 -20.13
CA PRO A 28 27.46 10.08 -18.67
C PRO A 28 27.71 11.47 -18.07
N GLU A 29 28.40 12.34 -18.81
CA GLU A 29 28.72 13.74 -18.42
C GLU A 29 27.49 14.65 -18.33
N ASP A 30 26.41 14.30 -19.06
CA ASP A 30 25.12 15.02 -19.03
C ASP A 30 24.20 14.56 -17.89
N ILE A 31 24.59 13.50 -17.14
CA ILE A 31 23.81 12.94 -16.03
C ILE A 31 24.31 13.59 -14.75
N LYS A 32 23.51 14.52 -14.21
CA LYS A 32 23.78 15.07 -12.87
C LYS A 32 23.69 13.95 -11.83
N ASP A 33 24.65 13.94 -10.92
CA ASP A 33 24.57 13.07 -9.73
C ASP A 33 23.32 13.43 -8.93
N LYS A 34 22.51 12.42 -8.66
CA LYS A 34 21.31 12.55 -7.85
C LYS A 34 21.52 11.84 -6.52
N THR A 35 20.96 12.41 -5.46
CA THR A 35 20.86 11.72 -4.17
C THR A 35 20.00 10.47 -4.34
N VAL A 36 20.55 9.32 -3.97
CA VAL A 36 19.85 8.04 -4.10
C VAL A 36 19.08 7.78 -2.83
N LEU A 37 17.77 7.53 -2.99
CA LEU A 37 16.87 7.02 -1.95
C LEU A 37 16.55 5.55 -2.22
N VAL A 38 16.58 4.72 -1.20
CA VAL A 38 16.27 3.30 -1.28
C VAL A 38 14.84 3.06 -0.84
N LEU A 39 14.00 2.60 -1.77
CA LEU A 39 12.66 2.09 -1.47
C LEU A 39 12.73 0.58 -1.39
N ALA A 40 12.46 0.02 -0.21
CA ALA A 40 12.50 -1.42 0.03
C ALA A 40 11.12 -1.98 0.41
N GLY A 41 10.90 -3.24 0.08
CA GLY A 41 9.72 -4.01 0.49
C GLY A 41 9.92 -5.49 0.21
N TYR A 42 9.11 -6.33 0.84
CA TYR A 42 9.09 -7.74 0.46
C TYR A 42 8.67 -7.86 -1.00
N TYR A 43 7.56 -7.23 -1.36
CA TYR A 43 7.09 -7.04 -2.72
C TYR A 43 6.73 -5.56 -2.92
N ILE A 44 7.07 -4.99 -4.07
CA ILE A 44 6.71 -3.61 -4.43
C ILE A 44 5.58 -3.66 -5.45
N PRO A 45 4.37 -3.13 -5.14
CA PRO A 45 3.25 -3.11 -6.07
C PRO A 45 3.58 -2.40 -7.38
N HIS A 46 2.95 -2.85 -8.45
CA HIS A 46 3.23 -2.33 -9.79
C HIS A 46 2.92 -0.83 -9.93
N GLU A 47 1.86 -0.36 -9.26
CA GLU A 47 1.52 1.07 -9.20
C GLU A 47 2.64 1.89 -8.59
N VAL A 48 3.24 1.40 -7.50
CA VAL A 48 4.37 2.06 -6.84
C VAL A 48 5.58 2.09 -7.77
N LYS A 49 5.89 0.96 -8.44
CA LYS A 49 6.98 0.90 -9.44
C LYS A 49 6.79 1.96 -10.54
N ASN A 50 5.56 2.11 -11.05
CA ASN A 50 5.26 3.11 -12.07
C ASN A 50 5.44 4.55 -11.54
N ARG A 51 5.01 4.82 -10.31
CA ARG A 51 5.22 6.14 -9.67
C ARG A 51 6.70 6.44 -9.45
N VAL A 52 7.48 5.46 -9.02
CA VAL A 52 8.95 5.60 -8.90
C VAL A 52 9.58 5.93 -10.25
N VAL A 53 9.16 5.29 -11.34
CA VAL A 53 9.67 5.60 -12.68
C VAL A 53 9.32 7.04 -13.08
N GLN A 54 8.08 7.49 -12.81
CA GLN A 54 7.66 8.86 -13.08
C GLN A 54 8.45 9.87 -12.24
N PHE A 55 8.60 9.63 -10.94
CA PHE A 55 9.40 10.44 -10.03
C PHE A 55 10.85 10.57 -10.52
N ASN A 56 11.50 9.46 -10.84
CA ASN A 56 12.89 9.44 -11.29
C ASN A 56 13.12 10.20 -12.61
N LYS A 57 12.08 10.31 -13.45
CA LYS A 57 12.12 11.11 -14.68
C LYS A 57 11.95 12.59 -14.40
N ALA A 58 11.07 12.96 -13.49
CA ALA A 58 10.68 14.34 -13.22
C ALA A 58 11.61 15.02 -12.22
N ASN A 59 12.06 14.32 -11.18
CA ASN A 59 12.86 14.91 -10.11
C ASN A 59 14.32 15.11 -10.54
N PRO A 60 14.90 16.33 -10.45
CA PRO A 60 16.26 16.60 -10.86
C PRO A 60 17.31 16.26 -9.79
N GLU A 61 16.94 16.16 -8.51
CA GLU A 61 17.85 16.07 -7.37
C GLU A 61 17.91 14.68 -6.77
N TYR A 62 16.78 13.94 -6.78
CA TYR A 62 16.66 12.63 -6.15
C TYR A 62 16.39 11.52 -7.17
N ARG A 63 16.81 10.32 -6.83
CA ARG A 63 16.51 9.10 -7.55
C ARG A 63 16.16 8.00 -6.57
N ILE A 64 15.01 7.36 -6.75
CA ILE A 64 14.60 6.19 -5.98
C ILE A 64 15.10 4.91 -6.66
N VAL A 65 15.81 4.08 -5.91
CA VAL A 65 16.21 2.72 -6.28
C VAL A 65 15.34 1.74 -5.50
N MET A 66 14.73 0.80 -6.20
CA MET A 66 13.84 -0.20 -5.61
C MET A 66 14.62 -1.46 -5.25
N LYS A 67 14.34 -2.03 -4.07
CA LYS A 67 14.92 -3.28 -3.57
C LYS A 67 13.79 -4.20 -3.10
N GLU A 68 13.59 -5.30 -3.82
CA GLU A 68 12.58 -6.31 -3.50
C GLU A 68 13.24 -7.52 -2.86
N TYR A 69 12.61 -8.05 -1.81
CA TYR A 69 13.18 -9.12 -1.00
C TYR A 69 12.54 -10.49 -1.21
N HIS A 70 11.35 -10.58 -1.82
CA HIS A 70 10.73 -11.87 -2.16
C HIS A 70 11.65 -12.77 -3.03
N THR A 71 12.60 -12.17 -3.73
CA THR A 71 13.58 -12.91 -4.55
C THR A 71 14.58 -13.73 -3.74
N TYR A 72 14.63 -13.54 -2.43
CA TYR A 72 15.45 -14.34 -1.52
C TYR A 72 14.74 -15.60 -1.01
N ASP A 73 13.43 -15.72 -1.24
CA ASP A 73 12.69 -16.92 -0.85
C ASP A 73 13.15 -18.13 -1.66
N THR A 74 13.12 -19.27 -1.00
CA THR A 74 13.42 -20.56 -1.61
C THR A 74 12.27 -21.53 -1.37
N MET A 75 12.28 -22.69 -2.03
CA MET A 75 11.29 -23.73 -1.78
C MET A 75 11.40 -24.31 -0.34
N GLU A 76 12.55 -24.15 0.30
CA GLU A 76 12.82 -24.64 1.66
C GLU A 76 12.50 -23.59 2.72
N ASP A 77 12.65 -22.30 2.39
CA ASP A 77 12.37 -21.15 3.28
C ASP A 77 11.62 -20.04 2.52
N GLY A 78 10.31 -20.07 2.60
CA GLY A 78 9.42 -19.04 2.04
C GLY A 78 9.38 -17.74 2.85
N MET A 79 10.16 -17.63 3.94
CA MET A 79 10.27 -16.42 4.76
C MET A 79 11.66 -15.78 4.69
N ALA A 80 12.57 -16.32 3.88
CA ALA A 80 13.95 -15.83 3.77
C ALA A 80 14.01 -14.35 3.38
N GLY A 81 13.12 -13.92 2.49
CA GLY A 81 12.99 -12.53 2.07
C GLY A 81 12.59 -11.59 3.22
N TYR A 82 11.58 -11.95 4.01
CA TYR A 82 11.18 -11.17 5.20
C TYR A 82 12.28 -11.12 6.24
N ASN A 83 12.92 -12.25 6.53
CA ASN A 83 14.03 -12.33 7.48
C ASN A 83 15.18 -11.43 7.05
N ARG A 84 15.54 -11.47 5.77
CA ARG A 84 16.58 -10.62 5.21
C ARG A 84 16.25 -9.13 5.29
N LEU A 85 15.02 -8.75 4.92
CA LEU A 85 14.57 -7.35 5.01
C LEU A 85 14.58 -6.85 6.46
N ASN A 86 14.09 -7.65 7.40
CA ASN A 86 14.15 -7.31 8.82
C ASN A 86 15.58 -7.12 9.33
N MET A 87 16.53 -7.98 8.89
CA MET A 87 17.94 -7.83 9.23
C MET A 87 18.53 -6.53 8.66
N ASP A 88 18.20 -6.18 7.44
CA ASP A 88 18.68 -4.95 6.80
C ASP A 88 18.08 -3.71 7.48
N ILE A 89 16.79 -3.73 7.88
CA ILE A 89 16.11 -2.66 8.63
C ILE A 89 16.74 -2.46 10.03
N LEU A 90 17.02 -3.54 10.75
CA LEU A 90 17.61 -3.47 12.09
C LEU A 90 19.11 -3.22 12.07
N GLY A 91 19.76 -3.39 10.94
CA GLY A 91 21.18 -3.19 10.73
C GLY A 91 21.51 -1.76 10.28
N ARG A 92 22.60 -1.63 9.53
CA ARG A 92 23.05 -0.34 8.98
C ARG A 92 22.52 -0.06 7.56
N GLY A 93 21.72 -0.97 7.00
CA GLY A 93 21.14 -0.87 5.66
C GLY A 93 19.68 -0.43 5.68
N LEU A 94 19.31 0.44 6.62
CA LEU A 94 17.94 0.98 6.73
C LEU A 94 17.53 1.64 5.40
N PRO A 95 16.42 1.23 4.77
CA PRO A 95 15.90 1.92 3.61
C PRO A 95 15.33 3.29 3.97
N ASP A 96 15.33 4.23 3.02
CA ASP A 96 14.71 5.54 3.20
C ASP A 96 13.18 5.47 3.15
N ILE A 97 12.65 4.54 2.35
CA ILE A 97 11.22 4.32 2.18
C ILE A 97 10.95 2.82 2.31
N LEU A 98 9.97 2.44 3.14
CA LEU A 98 9.57 1.07 3.35
C LEU A 98 8.14 0.83 2.85
N ILE A 99 7.96 -0.17 1.99
CA ILE A 99 6.64 -0.75 1.69
C ILE A 99 6.39 -1.87 2.70
N ALA A 100 5.52 -1.59 3.66
CA ALA A 100 5.13 -2.55 4.69
C ALA A 100 3.83 -3.26 4.32
N ASP A 101 3.73 -4.52 4.64
CA ASP A 101 2.52 -5.34 4.59
C ASP A 101 2.16 -5.87 5.98
N SER A 102 1.16 -6.72 6.08
CA SER A 102 0.66 -7.25 7.36
C SER A 102 1.65 -8.14 8.13
N TYR A 103 2.73 -8.60 7.50
CA TYR A 103 3.76 -9.41 8.14
C TYR A 103 4.84 -8.56 8.81
N PHE A 104 4.87 -7.25 8.55
CA PHE A 104 5.87 -6.37 9.15
C PHE A 104 5.49 -5.99 10.59
N PRO A 105 6.44 -6.07 11.53
CA PRO A 105 6.24 -5.67 12.92
C PRO A 105 6.32 -4.14 13.06
N VAL A 106 5.42 -3.39 12.42
CA VAL A 106 5.43 -1.92 12.37
C VAL A 106 5.50 -1.30 13.77
N SER A 107 4.74 -1.83 14.73
CA SER A 107 4.79 -1.36 16.13
C SER A 107 6.19 -1.48 16.75
N SER A 108 6.92 -2.55 16.41
CA SER A 108 8.31 -2.70 16.85
C SER A 108 9.26 -1.69 16.22
N TYR A 109 9.02 -1.30 14.96
CA TYR A 109 9.82 -0.26 14.30
C TYR A 109 9.55 1.11 14.89
N ILE A 110 8.27 1.41 15.19
CA ILE A 110 7.86 2.64 15.88
C ILE A 110 8.54 2.73 17.26
N SER A 111 8.43 1.70 18.09
CA SER A 111 9.01 1.68 19.44
C SER A 111 10.54 1.82 19.47
N LYS A 112 11.21 1.45 18.38
CA LYS A 112 12.67 1.58 18.20
C LYS A 112 13.07 2.90 17.53
N GLY A 113 12.10 3.76 17.15
CA GLY A 113 12.36 5.02 16.47
C GLY A 113 12.93 4.86 15.05
N LEU A 114 12.59 3.76 14.36
CA LEU A 114 13.09 3.45 13.01
C LEU A 114 12.23 4.07 11.89
N VAL A 115 11.06 4.60 12.25
CA VAL A 115 10.12 5.22 11.32
C VAL A 115 9.79 6.65 11.75
N ALA A 116 9.73 7.56 10.78
CA ALA A 116 9.44 8.97 11.01
C ALA A 116 7.94 9.23 11.14
N ASP A 117 7.59 10.32 11.82
CA ASP A 117 6.24 10.86 11.84
C ASP A 117 5.95 11.58 10.53
N ILE A 118 5.09 10.99 9.70
CA ILE A 118 4.73 11.52 8.36
C ILE A 118 3.92 12.82 8.47
N ASP A 119 3.11 13.01 9.54
CA ASP A 119 2.40 14.28 9.76
C ASP A 119 3.36 15.48 9.83
N THR A 120 4.55 15.27 10.38
CA THR A 120 5.59 16.30 10.40
C THR A 120 6.10 16.60 9.00
N LEU A 121 6.40 15.58 8.21
CA LEU A 121 6.86 15.73 6.83
C LEU A 121 5.81 16.41 5.94
N ILE A 122 4.53 16.04 6.10
CA ILE A 122 3.42 16.67 5.35
C ILE A 122 3.31 18.16 5.70
N ARG A 123 3.43 18.52 6.96
CA ARG A 123 3.33 19.96 7.41
C ARG A 123 4.50 20.82 6.95
N GLU A 124 5.68 20.21 6.81
CA GLU A 124 6.90 20.91 6.39
C GLU A 124 7.01 21.08 4.86
N ASP A 125 6.24 20.31 4.09
CA ASP A 125 6.22 20.38 2.64
C ASP A 125 5.19 21.41 2.15
N GLU A 126 5.60 22.32 1.25
CA GLU A 126 4.77 23.44 0.77
C GLU A 126 3.54 22.97 -0.02
N GLU A 127 3.64 21.90 -0.80
CA GLU A 127 2.55 21.35 -1.62
C GLU A 127 1.65 20.47 -0.76
N LEU A 128 2.22 19.54 0.01
CA LEU A 128 1.45 18.59 0.81
C LEU A 128 0.69 19.28 1.95
N SER A 129 1.26 20.36 2.54
CA SER A 129 0.58 21.13 3.60
C SER A 129 -0.69 21.85 3.13
N GLN A 130 -0.84 22.05 1.80
CA GLN A 130 -2.03 22.64 1.18
C GLN A 130 -2.97 21.60 0.57
N THR A 131 -2.57 20.33 0.59
CA THR A 131 -3.36 19.23 0.01
C THR A 131 -4.47 18.81 0.99
N GLU A 132 -5.70 18.71 0.50
CA GLU A 132 -6.81 18.17 1.27
C GLU A 132 -6.74 16.64 1.29
N PHE A 133 -6.53 16.08 2.47
CA PHE A 133 -6.51 14.63 2.71
C PHE A 133 -7.82 14.15 3.33
N LEU A 134 -8.07 12.84 3.23
CA LEU A 134 -9.18 12.19 3.93
C LEU A 134 -8.77 11.95 5.39
N GLU A 135 -8.97 12.94 6.26
CA GLU A 135 -8.54 12.93 7.66
C GLU A 135 -9.04 11.69 8.42
N ASN A 136 -10.28 11.26 8.17
CA ASN A 136 -10.83 10.05 8.78
C ASN A 136 -10.05 8.77 8.41
N VAL A 137 -9.42 8.73 7.23
CA VAL A 137 -8.53 7.63 6.83
C VAL A 137 -7.21 7.75 7.58
N PHE A 138 -6.62 8.95 7.64
CA PHE A 138 -5.38 9.17 8.38
C PHE A 138 -5.55 8.89 9.87
N ASP A 139 -6.68 9.29 10.46
CA ASP A 139 -6.99 9.01 11.86
C ASP A 139 -7.03 7.51 12.17
N ALA A 140 -7.52 6.70 11.23
CA ALA A 140 -7.52 5.24 11.38
C ALA A 140 -6.10 4.62 11.37
N TYR A 141 -5.11 5.33 10.81
CA TYR A 141 -3.71 4.91 10.76
C TYR A 141 -2.82 5.56 11.82
N ARG A 142 -3.33 6.53 12.60
CA ARG A 142 -2.55 7.15 13.68
C ARG A 142 -2.36 6.21 14.86
N ILE A 143 -1.13 6.15 15.32
CA ILE A 143 -0.73 5.42 16.53
C ILE A 143 -0.24 6.46 17.53
N GLU A 144 -0.87 6.54 18.70
CA GLU A 144 -0.57 7.55 19.72
C GLU A 144 -0.54 8.99 19.19
N GLY A 145 -1.47 9.29 18.26
CA GLY A 145 -1.63 10.61 17.66
C GLY A 145 -0.61 10.97 16.57
N LYS A 146 0.22 10.02 16.11
CA LYS A 146 1.22 10.21 15.05
C LYS A 146 0.94 9.32 13.86
N LEU A 147 1.27 9.78 12.67
CA LEU A 147 1.11 9.06 11.42
C LEU A 147 2.45 8.47 10.99
N TYR A 148 2.63 7.17 11.12
CA TYR A 148 3.89 6.50 10.78
C TYR A 148 3.87 5.82 9.42
N TYR A 149 2.71 5.63 8.83
CA TYR A 149 2.53 5.06 7.49
C TYR A 149 1.25 5.55 6.85
N VAL A 150 1.21 5.53 5.54
CA VAL A 150 0.05 5.90 4.72
C VAL A 150 -0.25 4.78 3.73
N THR A 151 -1.49 4.73 3.27
CA THR A 151 -1.89 3.79 2.22
C THR A 151 -2.29 4.54 0.95
N PRO A 152 -1.89 4.05 -0.23
CA PRO A 152 -2.33 4.64 -1.50
C PRO A 152 -3.78 4.28 -1.84
N SER A 153 -4.36 3.30 -1.16
CA SER A 153 -5.74 2.84 -1.38
C SER A 153 -6.29 2.19 -0.12
N PHE A 154 -7.60 2.27 0.05
CA PHE A 154 -8.32 1.58 1.11
C PHE A 154 -9.63 1.01 0.56
N SER A 155 -10.18 0.03 1.25
CA SER A 155 -11.50 -0.51 0.98
C SER A 155 -12.38 -0.41 2.23
N VAL A 156 -13.66 -0.19 2.00
CA VAL A 156 -14.64 -0.17 3.09
C VAL A 156 -15.45 -1.46 3.01
N ASN A 157 -15.32 -2.29 4.03
CA ASN A 157 -16.19 -3.46 4.17
C ASN A 157 -17.47 -3.03 4.90
N THR A 158 -18.60 -3.14 4.22
CA THR A 158 -19.89 -2.73 4.76
C THR A 158 -21.02 -3.63 4.28
N LEU A 159 -22.12 -3.62 4.99
CA LEU A 159 -23.34 -4.27 4.59
C LEU A 159 -24.25 -3.23 3.92
N ILE A 160 -24.79 -3.58 2.77
CA ILE A 160 -25.76 -2.76 2.06
C ILE A 160 -27.12 -3.48 2.16
N GLY A 161 -28.13 -2.79 2.65
CA GLY A 161 -29.48 -3.31 2.78
C GLY A 161 -30.54 -2.35 2.22
N LYS A 162 -31.75 -2.85 2.01
CA LYS A 162 -32.89 -2.00 1.67
C LYS A 162 -33.18 -1.04 2.83
N GLU A 163 -33.36 0.25 2.55
CA GLU A 163 -33.65 1.27 3.55
C GLU A 163 -34.85 0.89 4.44
N SER A 164 -35.88 0.24 3.86
CA SER A 164 -37.05 -0.25 4.60
C SER A 164 -36.71 -1.32 5.66
N LEU A 165 -35.56 -1.98 5.57
CA LEU A 165 -35.09 -3.00 6.52
C LEU A 165 -34.06 -2.44 7.49
N VAL A 166 -33.10 -1.67 6.98
CA VAL A 166 -31.97 -1.18 7.76
C VAL A 166 -32.23 0.20 8.37
N GLY A 167 -33.14 0.99 7.79
CA GLY A 167 -33.40 2.37 8.21
C GLY A 167 -32.16 3.25 8.02
N ASN A 168 -32.11 4.37 8.75
CA ASN A 168 -31.00 5.32 8.74
C ASN A 168 -29.86 4.95 9.71
N ARG A 169 -29.65 3.67 9.97
CA ARG A 169 -28.61 3.21 10.90
C ARG A 169 -27.24 3.28 10.26
N THR A 170 -26.30 3.80 11.00
CA THR A 170 -24.89 3.89 10.57
C THR A 170 -24.00 2.78 11.17
N SER A 171 -24.53 2.05 12.15
CA SER A 171 -23.85 0.93 12.81
C SER A 171 -24.87 -0.07 13.34
N TRP A 172 -24.42 -1.29 13.65
CA TRP A 172 -25.22 -2.38 14.16
C TRP A 172 -24.47 -3.10 15.27
N THR A 173 -25.17 -3.41 16.34
CA THR A 173 -24.70 -4.41 17.29
C THR A 173 -25.06 -5.80 16.78
N MET A 174 -24.34 -6.82 17.23
CA MET A 174 -24.66 -8.22 16.91
C MET A 174 -26.10 -8.61 17.29
N LYS A 175 -26.59 -8.07 18.41
CA LYS A 175 -27.96 -8.32 18.87
C LYS A 175 -28.99 -7.73 17.91
N GLU A 176 -28.80 -6.48 17.49
CA GLU A 176 -29.70 -5.83 16.53
C GLU A 176 -29.71 -6.54 15.17
N MET A 177 -28.55 -7.01 14.73
CA MET A 177 -28.43 -7.80 13.52
C MET A 177 -29.18 -9.13 13.64
N GLN A 178 -29.04 -9.84 14.76
CA GLN A 178 -29.76 -11.09 15.01
C GLN A 178 -31.28 -10.85 15.06
N GLU A 179 -31.75 -9.79 15.69
CA GLU A 179 -33.18 -9.42 15.76
C GLU A 179 -33.74 -9.12 14.36
N LEU A 180 -32.96 -8.38 13.51
CA LEU A 180 -33.36 -8.15 12.13
C LEU A 180 -33.45 -9.44 11.33
N LEU A 181 -32.43 -10.30 11.40
CA LEU A 181 -32.41 -11.57 10.69
C LEU A 181 -33.58 -12.49 11.12
N ALA A 182 -33.89 -12.52 12.42
CA ALA A 182 -35.03 -13.28 12.96
C ALA A 182 -36.39 -12.73 12.51
N SER A 183 -36.47 -11.45 12.16
CA SER A 183 -37.72 -10.82 11.68
C SER A 183 -37.97 -11.01 10.18
N MET A 184 -37.01 -11.55 9.45
CA MET A 184 -37.13 -11.77 8.00
C MET A 184 -38.03 -12.98 7.71
N PRO A 185 -38.81 -12.98 6.62
CA PRO A 185 -39.62 -14.12 6.20
C PRO A 185 -38.78 -15.39 6.05
N GLU A 186 -39.38 -16.54 6.39
CA GLU A 186 -38.74 -17.84 6.21
C GLU A 186 -38.31 -18.07 4.76
N GLY A 187 -37.09 -18.56 4.57
CA GLY A 187 -36.48 -18.74 3.24
C GLY A 187 -35.84 -17.48 2.66
N THR A 188 -35.86 -16.36 3.38
CA THR A 188 -35.10 -15.16 2.93
C THR A 188 -33.59 -15.41 3.03
N GLN A 189 -32.87 -15.20 1.95
CA GLN A 189 -31.41 -15.18 1.96
C GLN A 189 -30.96 -13.85 2.58
N SER A 190 -30.57 -13.91 3.85
CA SER A 190 -30.45 -12.73 4.71
C SER A 190 -29.18 -11.91 4.47
N ILE A 191 -28.06 -12.54 4.07
CA ILE A 191 -26.78 -11.85 3.86
C ILE A 191 -26.13 -12.43 2.59
N GLY A 192 -26.67 -12.06 1.42
CA GLY A 192 -26.10 -12.45 0.14
C GLY A 192 -25.75 -13.95 0.06
N GLU A 193 -24.64 -14.28 -0.57
CA GLU A 193 -24.13 -15.65 -0.72
C GLU A 193 -23.16 -16.06 0.40
N LEU A 194 -23.10 -15.32 1.52
CA LEU A 194 -22.19 -15.65 2.62
C LEU A 194 -22.55 -16.99 3.26
N THR A 195 -21.56 -17.87 3.33
CA THR A 195 -21.65 -19.10 4.11
C THR A 195 -21.52 -18.81 5.61
N ARG A 196 -21.86 -19.79 6.47
CA ARG A 196 -21.57 -19.68 7.90
C ARG A 196 -20.10 -19.40 8.20
N SER A 197 -19.21 -20.01 7.43
CA SER A 197 -17.76 -19.83 7.57
C SER A 197 -17.35 -18.40 7.25
N ASP A 198 -17.85 -17.85 6.15
CA ASP A 198 -17.54 -16.49 5.73
C ASP A 198 -18.05 -15.48 6.76
N PHE A 199 -19.24 -15.71 7.33
CA PHE A 199 -19.80 -14.85 8.37
C PHE A 199 -18.94 -14.86 9.64
N VAL A 200 -18.52 -16.04 10.11
CA VAL A 200 -17.64 -16.16 11.29
C VAL A 200 -16.30 -15.50 11.02
N GLN A 201 -15.74 -15.66 9.83
CA GLN A 201 -14.48 -15.04 9.45
C GLN A 201 -14.57 -13.52 9.41
N LEU A 202 -15.67 -12.98 8.87
CA LEU A 202 -15.99 -11.55 8.90
C LEU A 202 -16.05 -11.00 10.33
N MET A 203 -16.71 -11.73 11.25
CA MET A 203 -16.81 -11.34 12.65
C MET A 203 -15.45 -11.32 13.36
N ILE A 204 -14.61 -12.32 13.10
CA ILE A 204 -13.25 -12.40 13.71
C ILE A 204 -12.35 -11.29 13.17
N GLN A 205 -12.52 -10.91 11.91
CA GLN A 205 -11.64 -9.94 11.25
C GLN A 205 -12.02 -8.48 11.54
N TYR A 206 -13.30 -8.19 11.82
CA TYR A 206 -13.81 -6.81 11.86
C TYR A 206 -14.57 -6.44 13.15
N CYS A 207 -14.67 -7.35 14.13
CA CYS A 207 -15.21 -7.11 15.47
C CYS A 207 -14.19 -7.37 16.55
#